data_23045d43c9e90b21eafba1d67180b19e
#
_entry.id   23045d43c9e90b21eafba1d67180b19e
#
_cell.length_a   1.000
_cell.length_b   1.000
_cell.length_c   1.000
_cell.angle_alpha   90.00
_cell.angle_beta   90.00
_cell.angle_gamma   90.00
#
_symmetry.space_group_name_H-M   'P 1'
#
loop_
_entity.id
_entity.type
_entity.pdbx_description
1 polymer ?
#
loop_
_entity_poly.entity_id
_entity_poly.type
_entity_poly.pdbx_seq_one_letter_code
_entity_poly.pdbx_strand_id
1 'polypeptide(L)'
;MEERRPFSLLTDSLPDSIELDGRRLEIYTDTMTALQCLTMIDDEDIPEAIRVSCVIEATIKESGEITPSMYVDAFSAILRFLKGYKVEGRRSSEQLLSYSQDHALIVASFRQAYGMDIEDIQNTHWWEFQALLSGLPEDTRLSQVIALRGREIDPKAPPAEKMRLQKAKALVRIRKRKRKGETGYDIVSRGLIEGDRLNG
;
A
#
# COMPACT_ATOMS: atom_id res chain seq x y z
N MET A 1 -13.92 26.93 7.70
CA MET A 1 -13.23 25.66 7.36
C MET A 1 -12.04 26.05 6.51
N GLU A 2 -10.83 26.04 7.09
CA GLU A 2 -9.62 26.23 6.28
C GLU A 2 -9.47 25.01 5.37
N GLU A 3 -9.53 25.21 4.06
CA GLU A 3 -9.10 24.20 3.09
C GLU A 3 -7.61 23.95 3.32
N ARG A 4 -7.28 22.86 4.00
CA ARG A 4 -5.89 22.44 4.13
C ARG A 4 -5.37 22.18 2.71
N ARG A 5 -4.33 22.93 2.30
CA ARG A 5 -3.66 22.68 1.03
C ARG A 5 -3.24 21.20 0.94
N PRO A 6 -3.26 20.61 -0.26
CA PRO A 6 -2.80 19.23 -0.44
C PRO A 6 -1.33 19.11 -0.04
N PHE A 7 -0.97 17.94 0.53
CA PHE A 7 0.41 17.61 0.89
C PHE A 7 1.31 17.58 -0.36
N SER A 8 2.51 18.12 -0.22
CA SER A 8 3.52 18.14 -1.28
C SER A 8 4.84 17.52 -0.81
N LEU A 9 5.29 16.48 -1.48
CA LEU A 9 6.60 15.84 -1.21
C LEU A 9 7.80 16.79 -1.37
N LEU A 10 7.64 17.90 -2.13
CA LEU A 10 8.72 18.82 -2.38
C LEU A 10 8.83 19.95 -1.34
N THR A 11 7.75 20.27 -0.64
CA THR A 11 7.69 21.43 0.25
C THR A 11 7.31 21.11 1.68
N ASP A 12 6.75 19.93 1.93
CA ASP A 12 6.32 19.51 3.25
C ASP A 12 7.27 18.45 3.81
N SER A 13 7.47 18.45 5.12
CA SER A 13 8.22 17.38 5.78
C SER A 13 7.46 16.07 5.70
N LEU A 14 8.14 14.99 5.40
CA LEU A 14 7.56 13.65 5.44
C LEU A 14 7.07 13.35 6.87
N PRO A 15 5.90 12.70 7.03
CA PRO A 15 5.37 12.39 8.35
C PRO A 15 6.25 11.35 9.07
N ASP A 16 6.69 11.69 10.27
CA ASP A 16 7.48 10.84 11.17
C ASP A 16 6.67 10.39 12.40
N SER A 17 5.41 10.77 12.45
CA SER A 17 4.54 10.60 13.61
C SER A 17 3.08 10.51 13.20
N ILE A 18 2.27 9.95 14.10
CA ILE A 18 0.79 9.95 14.03
C ILE A 18 0.25 10.73 15.23
N GLU A 19 -0.95 11.27 15.08
CA GLU A 19 -1.68 11.92 16.17
C GLU A 19 -2.73 10.94 16.73
N LEU A 20 -2.71 10.79 18.05
CA LEU A 20 -3.63 9.94 18.79
C LEU A 20 -4.03 10.64 20.09
N ASP A 21 -5.31 10.92 20.29
CA ASP A 21 -5.86 11.64 21.46
C ASP A 21 -5.13 12.97 21.77
N GLY A 22 -4.78 13.73 20.71
CA GLY A 22 -4.05 14.99 20.82
C GLY A 22 -2.55 14.83 21.17
N ARG A 23 -2.05 13.60 21.24
CA ARG A 23 -0.63 13.29 21.42
C ARG A 23 0.01 12.95 20.09
N ARG A 24 1.24 13.43 19.89
CA ARG A 24 2.08 13.07 18.78
C ARG A 24 2.93 11.85 19.16
N LEU A 25 2.77 10.75 18.44
CA LEU A 25 3.51 9.50 18.65
C LEU A 25 4.45 9.28 17.46
N GLU A 26 5.74 9.10 17.74
CA GLU A 26 6.72 8.78 16.71
C GLU A 26 6.49 7.37 16.15
N ILE A 27 6.70 7.24 14.84
CA ILE A 27 6.55 5.97 14.13
C ILE A 27 7.80 5.61 13.35
N TYR A 28 7.95 4.30 13.07
CA TYR A 28 8.87 3.83 12.04
C TYR A 28 8.26 4.09 10.69
N THR A 29 8.99 4.76 9.81
CA THR A 29 8.48 5.26 8.52
C THR A 29 9.11 4.60 7.31
N ASP A 30 10.05 3.69 7.55
CA ASP A 30 10.80 2.99 6.52
C ASP A 30 9.94 1.98 5.74
N THR A 31 10.35 1.73 4.50
CA THR A 31 9.63 0.83 3.58
C THR A 31 9.56 -0.60 4.10
N MET A 32 10.61 -1.08 4.79
CA MET A 32 10.63 -2.44 5.32
C MET A 32 9.52 -2.63 6.36
N THR A 33 9.45 -1.73 7.35
CA THR A 33 8.40 -1.74 8.38
C THR A 33 7.00 -1.64 7.77
N ALA A 34 6.80 -0.72 6.81
CA ALA A 34 5.51 -0.56 6.14
C ALA A 34 5.08 -1.84 5.40
N LEU A 35 5.98 -2.49 4.67
CA LEU A 35 5.69 -3.74 3.95
C LEU A 35 5.43 -4.92 4.90
N GLN A 36 6.14 -4.99 6.04
CA GLN A 36 5.87 -5.98 7.08
C GLN A 36 4.46 -5.80 7.67
N CYS A 37 4.07 -4.56 7.98
CA CYS A 37 2.72 -4.25 8.45
C CYS A 37 1.64 -4.62 7.43
N LEU A 38 1.81 -4.27 6.15
CA LEU A 38 0.88 -4.65 5.10
C LEU A 38 0.77 -6.17 4.94
N THR A 39 1.88 -6.90 5.04
CA THR A 39 1.89 -8.37 5.00
C THR A 39 1.16 -8.96 6.20
N MET A 40 1.36 -8.40 7.40
CA MET A 40 0.67 -8.81 8.62
C MET A 40 -0.84 -8.55 8.54
N ILE A 41 -1.24 -7.40 8.03
CA ILE A 41 -2.65 -7.02 7.84
C ILE A 41 -3.37 -8.02 6.92
N ASP A 42 -2.70 -8.47 5.86
CA ASP A 42 -3.24 -9.40 4.87
C ASP A 42 -3.18 -10.88 5.29
N ASP A 43 -2.55 -11.21 6.41
CA ASP A 43 -2.43 -12.60 6.89
C ASP A 43 -3.65 -13.06 7.69
N GLU A 44 -4.56 -13.76 7.02
CA GLU A 44 -5.80 -14.27 7.60
C GLU A 44 -5.59 -15.49 8.54
N ASP A 45 -4.43 -16.10 8.52
CA ASP A 45 -4.12 -17.23 9.41
C ASP A 45 -3.87 -16.74 10.84
N ILE A 46 -3.62 -15.43 11.04
CA ILE A 46 -3.43 -14.78 12.34
C ILE A 46 -4.73 -14.12 12.78
N PRO A 47 -5.22 -14.35 14.02
CA PRO A 47 -6.40 -13.67 14.56
C PRO A 47 -6.29 -12.14 14.47
N GLU A 48 -7.38 -11.46 14.13
CA GLU A 48 -7.40 -10.01 13.88
C GLU A 48 -6.83 -9.19 15.04
N ALA A 49 -7.22 -9.52 16.28
CA ALA A 49 -6.73 -8.80 17.45
C ALA A 49 -5.20 -8.89 17.58
N ILE A 50 -4.60 -10.03 17.22
CA ILE A 50 -3.14 -10.22 17.24
C ILE A 50 -2.51 -9.42 16.09
N ARG A 51 -3.10 -9.42 14.89
CA ARG A 51 -2.59 -8.62 13.78
C ARG A 51 -2.56 -7.15 14.11
N VAL A 52 -3.65 -6.64 14.72
CA VAL A 52 -3.76 -5.24 15.15
C VAL A 52 -2.67 -4.88 16.16
N SER A 53 -2.49 -5.68 17.22
CA SER A 53 -1.44 -5.41 18.22
C SER A 53 -0.04 -5.45 17.62
N CYS A 54 0.27 -6.46 16.79
CA CYS A 54 1.56 -6.57 16.13
C CYS A 54 1.86 -5.38 15.19
N VAL A 55 0.86 -4.88 14.45
CA VAL A 55 1.02 -3.71 13.59
C VAL A 55 1.28 -2.45 14.42
N ILE A 56 0.58 -2.27 15.54
CA ILE A 56 0.80 -1.15 16.46
C ILE A 56 2.22 -1.21 17.04
N GLU A 57 2.62 -2.37 17.57
CA GLU A 57 3.96 -2.60 18.15
C GLU A 57 5.09 -2.41 17.12
N ALA A 58 4.87 -2.85 15.87
CA ALA A 58 5.87 -2.69 14.81
C ALA A 58 6.00 -1.25 14.31
N THR A 59 4.92 -0.46 14.39
CA THR A 59 4.89 0.87 13.79
C THR A 59 5.21 1.98 14.78
N ILE A 60 4.67 1.93 16.02
CA ILE A 60 4.82 3.00 17.01
C ILE A 60 6.06 2.73 17.86
N LYS A 61 7.00 3.69 17.92
CA LYS A 61 8.27 3.52 18.65
C LYS A 61 8.09 3.29 20.16
N GLU A 62 7.11 3.99 20.75
CA GLU A 62 6.78 3.89 22.18
C GLU A 62 5.43 3.17 22.36
N SER A 63 5.27 2.01 21.73
CA SER A 63 4.02 1.24 21.71
C SER A 63 3.52 0.79 23.08
N GLY A 64 4.40 0.69 24.08
CA GLY A 64 4.05 0.32 25.46
C GLY A 64 3.08 1.32 26.15
N GLU A 65 2.94 2.54 25.63
CA GLU A 65 1.97 3.53 26.11
C GLU A 65 0.56 3.33 25.53
N ILE A 66 0.41 2.48 24.51
CA ILE A 66 -0.87 2.24 23.84
C ILE A 66 -1.67 1.19 24.59
N THR A 67 -2.76 1.61 25.21
CA THR A 67 -3.67 0.72 25.91
C THR A 67 -4.67 0.06 24.95
N PRO A 68 -5.28 -1.09 25.29
CA PRO A 68 -6.25 -1.75 24.42
C PRO A 68 -7.44 -0.88 23.99
N SER A 69 -7.84 0.09 24.81
CA SER A 69 -8.90 1.06 24.47
C SER A 69 -8.52 2.00 23.32
N MET A 70 -7.24 2.20 23.08
CA MET A 70 -6.69 3.06 22.02
C MET A 70 -6.40 2.31 20.72
N TYR A 71 -6.50 0.97 20.69
CA TYR A 71 -6.07 0.14 19.55
C TYR A 71 -6.77 0.48 18.24
N VAL A 72 -8.09 0.76 18.28
CA VAL A 72 -8.86 1.08 17.08
C VAL A 72 -8.38 2.39 16.44
N ASP A 73 -8.16 3.41 17.25
CA ASP A 73 -7.74 4.74 16.79
C ASP A 73 -6.28 4.72 16.34
N ALA A 74 -5.39 4.03 17.10
CA ALA A 74 -3.99 3.84 16.74
C ALA A 74 -3.86 3.09 15.41
N PHE A 75 -4.56 1.97 15.26
CA PHE A 75 -4.56 1.19 14.02
C PHE A 75 -5.12 2.00 12.85
N SER A 76 -6.20 2.75 13.04
CA SER A 76 -6.77 3.64 12.03
C SER A 76 -5.78 4.74 11.60
N ALA A 77 -5.02 5.31 12.54
CA ALA A 77 -3.99 6.30 12.25
C ALA A 77 -2.83 5.68 11.44
N ILE A 78 -2.38 4.47 11.82
CA ILE A 78 -1.37 3.71 11.07
C ILE A 78 -1.85 3.40 9.65
N LEU A 79 -3.10 2.97 9.49
CA LEU A 79 -3.66 2.70 8.14
C LEU A 79 -3.70 3.96 7.27
N ARG A 80 -4.00 5.14 7.84
CA ARG A 80 -3.90 6.41 7.10
C ARG A 80 -2.48 6.70 6.65
N PHE A 81 -1.48 6.46 7.50
CA PHE A 81 -0.06 6.58 7.14
C PHE A 81 0.32 5.60 6.03
N LEU A 82 -0.03 4.30 6.17
CA LEU A 82 0.27 3.26 5.19
C LEU A 82 -0.39 3.49 3.83
N LYS A 83 -1.58 4.13 3.81
CA LYS A 83 -2.25 4.53 2.56
C LYS A 83 -1.44 5.55 1.76
N GLY A 84 -0.59 6.32 2.41
CA GLY A 84 0.26 7.31 1.79
C GLY A 84 -0.46 8.63 1.45
N TYR A 85 0.25 9.52 0.77
CA TYR A 85 -0.35 10.72 0.21
C TYR A 85 -1.19 10.36 -1.02
N LYS A 86 -2.26 11.13 -1.26
CA LYS A 86 -3.15 10.92 -2.42
C LYS A 86 -2.37 11.20 -3.71
N VAL A 87 -1.97 10.16 -4.42
CA VAL A 87 -1.63 10.28 -5.83
C VAL A 87 -2.96 10.30 -6.58
N GLU A 88 -3.28 11.43 -7.20
CA GLU A 88 -4.43 11.50 -8.13
C GLU A 88 -4.14 10.60 -9.32
N GLY A 89 -4.76 9.43 -9.36
CA GLY A 89 -4.63 8.44 -10.41
C GLY A 89 -5.93 7.67 -10.62
N ARG A 90 -6.11 7.10 -11.81
CA ARG A 90 -7.25 6.26 -12.13
C ARG A 90 -7.38 5.14 -11.10
N ARG A 91 -8.51 5.11 -10.38
CA ARG A 91 -8.89 3.95 -9.57
C ARG A 91 -9.16 2.78 -10.50
N SER A 92 -8.22 1.87 -10.62
CA SER A 92 -8.50 0.56 -11.23
C SER A 92 -9.24 -0.29 -10.20
N SER A 93 -10.34 -0.92 -10.62
CA SER A 93 -11.04 -1.91 -9.80
C SER A 93 -10.25 -3.22 -9.65
N GLU A 94 -9.20 -3.40 -10.44
CA GLU A 94 -8.31 -4.56 -10.40
C GLU A 94 -7.02 -4.23 -9.67
N GLN A 95 -6.59 -5.13 -8.80
CA GLN A 95 -5.27 -5.06 -8.18
C GLN A 95 -4.20 -5.37 -9.23
N LEU A 96 -3.40 -4.37 -9.60
CA LEU A 96 -2.37 -4.49 -10.62
C LEU A 96 -0.98 -4.76 -10.06
N LEU A 97 -0.79 -4.54 -8.74
CA LEU A 97 0.47 -4.72 -8.01
C LEU A 97 0.24 -5.55 -6.75
N SER A 98 1.18 -6.42 -6.43
CA SER A 98 1.25 -7.15 -5.17
C SER A 98 2.65 -7.06 -4.61
N TYR A 99 2.84 -6.37 -3.50
CA TYR A 99 4.16 -6.24 -2.87
C TYR A 99 4.79 -7.61 -2.55
N SER A 100 3.99 -8.58 -2.11
CA SER A 100 4.46 -9.91 -1.74
C SER A 100 4.80 -10.81 -2.95
N GLN A 101 4.13 -10.64 -4.11
CA GLN A 101 4.38 -11.47 -5.29
C GLN A 101 5.33 -10.80 -6.29
N ASP A 102 5.36 -9.46 -6.33
CA ASP A 102 6.15 -8.68 -7.28
C ASP A 102 7.45 -8.14 -6.67
N HIS A 103 7.84 -8.55 -5.45
CA HIS A 103 9.00 -8.01 -4.74
C HIS A 103 10.30 -8.04 -5.57
N ALA A 104 10.55 -9.13 -6.29
CA ALA A 104 11.75 -9.25 -7.14
C ALA A 104 11.71 -8.27 -8.33
N LEU A 105 10.52 -8.02 -8.90
CA LEU A 105 10.33 -7.04 -9.96
C LEU A 105 10.51 -5.61 -9.44
N ILE A 106 10.05 -5.33 -8.22
CA ILE A 106 10.24 -4.03 -7.56
C ILE A 106 11.73 -3.77 -7.40
N VAL A 107 12.48 -4.68 -6.77
CA VAL A 107 13.93 -4.54 -6.56
C VAL A 107 14.68 -4.36 -7.88
N ALA A 108 14.41 -5.20 -8.88
CA ALA A 108 15.06 -5.09 -10.17
C ALA A 108 14.77 -3.76 -10.87
N SER A 109 13.52 -3.28 -10.81
CA SER A 109 13.11 -2.02 -11.44
C SER A 109 13.68 -0.80 -10.72
N PHE A 110 13.74 -0.80 -9.39
CA PHE A 110 14.38 0.26 -8.61
C PHE A 110 15.88 0.34 -8.88
N ARG A 111 16.55 -0.82 -8.97
CA ARG A 111 17.95 -0.87 -9.34
C ARG A 111 18.19 -0.33 -10.76
N GLN A 112 17.34 -0.69 -11.72
CA GLN A 112 17.43 -0.22 -13.11
C GLN A 112 17.18 1.28 -13.20
N ALA A 113 16.13 1.80 -12.55
CA ALA A 113 15.68 3.18 -12.71
C ALA A 113 16.48 4.17 -11.86
N TYR A 114 16.85 3.78 -10.63
CA TYR A 114 17.37 4.68 -9.61
C TYR A 114 18.75 4.27 -9.07
N GLY A 115 19.27 3.10 -9.46
CA GLY A 115 20.52 2.56 -8.94
C GLY A 115 20.46 2.09 -7.49
N MET A 116 19.27 2.05 -6.89
CA MET A 116 19.07 1.66 -5.48
C MET A 116 19.29 0.17 -5.28
N ASP A 117 19.95 -0.20 -4.20
CA ASP A 117 20.03 -1.58 -3.75
C ASP A 117 18.89 -1.93 -2.79
N ILE A 118 18.92 -3.15 -2.23
CA ILE A 118 17.85 -3.61 -1.34
C ILE A 118 17.83 -2.81 -0.04
N GLU A 119 19.00 -2.47 0.49
CA GLU A 119 19.14 -1.71 1.74
C GLU A 119 18.62 -0.28 1.57
N ASP A 120 18.97 0.36 0.46
CA ASP A 120 18.45 1.69 0.09
C ASP A 120 16.91 1.67 0.04
N ILE A 121 16.32 0.68 -0.65
CA ILE A 121 14.87 0.54 -0.77
C ILE A 121 14.23 0.33 0.59
N GLN A 122 14.79 -0.53 1.43
CA GLN A 122 14.25 -0.86 2.75
C GLN A 122 14.24 0.34 3.69
N ASN A 123 15.29 1.17 3.65
CA ASN A 123 15.47 2.33 4.51
C ASN A 123 14.80 3.61 3.96
N THR A 124 14.32 3.61 2.72
CA THR A 124 13.57 4.73 2.15
C THR A 124 12.27 4.96 2.91
N HIS A 125 11.93 6.23 3.16
CA HIS A 125 10.66 6.58 3.78
C HIS A 125 9.48 6.04 2.94
N TRP A 126 8.45 5.46 3.57
CA TRP A 126 7.34 4.79 2.90
C TRP A 126 6.64 5.64 1.82
N TRP A 127 6.42 6.93 2.09
CA TRP A 127 5.78 7.81 1.11
C TRP A 127 6.68 8.16 -0.07
N GLU A 128 7.99 8.28 0.15
CA GLU A 128 8.98 8.44 -0.90
C GLU A 128 9.08 7.17 -1.76
N PHE A 129 9.12 6.00 -1.13
CA PHE A 129 9.07 4.73 -1.85
C PHE A 129 7.85 4.64 -2.78
N GLN A 130 6.65 5.04 -2.29
CA GLN A 130 5.44 5.05 -3.11
C GLN A 130 5.55 6.02 -4.29
N ALA A 131 6.19 7.18 -4.09
CA ALA A 131 6.44 8.14 -5.17
C ALA A 131 7.38 7.56 -6.22
N LEU A 132 8.51 7.00 -5.80
CA LEU A 132 9.47 6.34 -6.69
C LEU A 132 8.82 5.17 -7.45
N LEU A 133 8.03 4.35 -6.76
CA LEU A 133 7.31 3.23 -7.36
C LEU A 133 6.34 3.70 -8.45
N SER A 134 5.61 4.78 -8.21
CA SER A 134 4.68 5.36 -9.19
C SER A 134 5.37 6.06 -10.35
N GLY A 135 6.60 6.52 -10.15
CA GLY A 135 7.45 7.20 -11.14
C GLY A 135 8.35 6.27 -11.96
N LEU A 136 8.24 4.94 -11.80
CA LEU A 136 9.08 4.00 -12.54
C LEU A 136 8.91 4.17 -14.05
N PRO A 137 10.02 4.22 -14.83
CA PRO A 137 9.99 4.26 -16.29
C PRO A 137 9.22 3.08 -16.90
N GLU A 138 8.59 3.32 -18.04
CA GLU A 138 7.77 2.31 -18.75
C GLU A 138 8.58 1.11 -19.25
N ASP A 139 9.89 1.27 -19.46
CA ASP A 139 10.80 0.21 -19.88
C ASP A 139 11.23 -0.73 -18.75
N THR A 140 10.90 -0.43 -17.51
CA THR A 140 11.13 -1.33 -16.38
C THR A 140 10.23 -2.56 -16.44
N ARG A 141 10.74 -3.71 -15.96
CA ARG A 141 9.97 -4.95 -16.00
C ARG A 141 8.67 -4.88 -15.19
N LEU A 142 8.68 -4.20 -14.04
CA LEU A 142 7.49 -4.02 -13.22
C LEU A 142 6.42 -3.21 -13.95
N SER A 143 6.81 -2.07 -14.56
CA SER A 143 5.88 -1.22 -15.32
C SER A 143 5.24 -1.98 -16.48
N GLN A 144 6.01 -2.78 -17.21
CA GLN A 144 5.51 -3.64 -18.28
C GLN A 144 4.50 -4.68 -17.77
N VAL A 145 4.78 -5.31 -16.62
CA VAL A 145 3.87 -6.29 -16.01
C VAL A 145 2.58 -5.63 -15.55
N ILE A 146 2.66 -4.45 -14.90
CA ILE A 146 1.49 -3.67 -14.47
C ILE A 146 0.65 -3.27 -15.69
N ALA A 147 1.29 -2.73 -16.74
CA ALA A 147 0.61 -2.35 -17.98
C ALA A 147 -0.09 -3.56 -18.64
N LEU A 148 0.57 -4.72 -18.67
CA LEU A 148 -0.02 -5.95 -19.22
C LEU A 148 -1.22 -6.43 -18.39
N ARG A 149 -1.15 -6.35 -17.06
CA ARG A 149 -2.28 -6.69 -16.17
C ARG A 149 -3.46 -5.78 -16.39
N GLY A 150 -3.23 -4.47 -16.52
CA GLY A 150 -4.26 -3.45 -16.72
C GLY A 150 -4.80 -3.37 -18.14
N ARG A 151 -4.18 -4.04 -19.13
CA ARG A 151 -4.61 -3.96 -20.52
C ARG A 151 -5.98 -4.59 -20.72
N GLU A 152 -6.93 -3.82 -21.25
CA GLU A 152 -8.25 -4.32 -21.60
C GLU A 152 -8.21 -5.17 -22.87
N ILE A 153 -9.07 -6.18 -22.92
CA ILE A 153 -9.24 -7.02 -24.11
C ILE A 153 -10.32 -6.37 -24.98
N ASP A 154 -9.91 -5.85 -26.14
CA ASP A 154 -10.89 -5.26 -27.08
C ASP A 154 -11.93 -6.31 -27.49
N PRO A 155 -13.22 -6.09 -27.23
CA PRO A 155 -14.30 -6.99 -27.64
C PRO A 155 -14.34 -7.25 -29.15
N LYS A 156 -13.80 -6.32 -29.96
CA LYS A 156 -13.80 -6.37 -31.42
C LYS A 156 -12.53 -6.99 -32.02
N ALA A 157 -11.49 -7.22 -31.18
CA ALA A 157 -10.23 -7.82 -31.67
C ALA A 157 -10.43 -9.25 -32.23
N PRO A 158 -9.60 -9.67 -33.18
CA PRO A 158 -9.61 -11.03 -33.70
C PRO A 158 -9.44 -12.09 -32.61
N PRO A 159 -10.08 -13.28 -32.72
CA PRO A 159 -10.00 -14.33 -31.70
C PRO A 159 -8.57 -14.73 -31.34
N ALA A 160 -7.67 -14.79 -32.32
CA ALA A 160 -6.26 -15.11 -32.09
C ALA A 160 -5.55 -14.08 -31.23
N GLU A 161 -5.82 -12.77 -31.41
CA GLU A 161 -5.25 -11.70 -30.63
C GLU A 161 -5.79 -11.72 -29.17
N LYS A 162 -7.09 -11.92 -29.01
CA LYS A 162 -7.72 -12.10 -27.69
C LYS A 162 -7.06 -13.24 -26.92
N MET A 163 -6.90 -14.39 -27.57
CA MET A 163 -6.29 -15.58 -26.96
C MET A 163 -4.83 -15.30 -26.58
N ARG A 164 -4.06 -14.61 -27.43
CA ARG A 164 -2.67 -14.23 -27.16
C ARG A 164 -2.58 -13.33 -25.92
N LEU A 165 -3.43 -12.30 -25.84
CA LEU A 165 -3.45 -11.39 -24.70
C LEU A 165 -3.90 -12.09 -23.42
N GLN A 166 -4.93 -12.94 -23.47
CA GLN A 166 -5.37 -13.76 -22.33
C GLN A 166 -4.25 -14.65 -21.78
N LYS A 167 -3.52 -15.34 -22.68
CA LYS A 167 -2.36 -16.16 -22.28
C LYS A 167 -1.27 -15.31 -21.62
N ALA A 168 -0.96 -14.14 -22.19
CA ALA A 168 0.05 -13.24 -21.64
C ALA A 168 -0.37 -12.73 -20.24
N LYS A 169 -1.62 -12.30 -20.07
CA LYS A 169 -2.16 -11.88 -18.75
C LYS A 169 -2.12 -13.02 -17.74
N ALA A 170 -2.43 -14.27 -18.15
CA ALA A 170 -2.39 -15.42 -17.25
C ALA A 170 -1.01 -15.69 -16.66
N LEU A 171 0.07 -15.44 -17.42
CA LEU A 171 1.45 -15.62 -16.95
C LEU A 171 1.87 -14.63 -15.87
N VAL A 172 1.29 -13.43 -15.87
CA VAL A 172 1.64 -12.36 -14.91
C VAL A 172 0.56 -12.11 -13.87
N ARG A 173 -0.47 -12.94 -13.83
CA ARG A 173 -1.62 -12.78 -12.95
C ARG A 173 -1.20 -12.85 -11.48
N ILE A 174 -1.67 -11.88 -10.67
CA ILE A 174 -1.59 -11.96 -9.21
C ILE A 174 -2.47 -13.13 -8.73
N ARG A 175 -1.87 -14.06 -8.02
CA ARG A 175 -2.59 -15.21 -7.43
C ARG A 175 -3.36 -14.71 -6.23
N LYS A 176 -4.68 -14.65 -6.33
CA LYS A 176 -5.51 -14.35 -5.15
C LYS A 176 -5.42 -15.51 -4.18
N ARG A 177 -5.00 -15.23 -2.92
CA ARG A 177 -5.23 -16.16 -1.82
C ARG A 177 -6.74 -16.36 -1.72
N LYS A 178 -7.23 -17.58 -1.53
CA LYS A 178 -8.69 -17.80 -1.31
C LYS A 178 -9.02 -17.15 0.03
N ARG A 179 -9.70 -16.01 0.00
CA ARG A 179 -10.17 -15.33 1.21
C ARG A 179 -11.35 -16.13 1.80
N LYS A 180 -11.26 -16.44 3.08
CA LYS A 180 -12.37 -16.93 3.91
C LYS A 180 -12.96 -15.74 4.67
N GLY A 181 -13.76 -14.88 4.00
CA GLY A 181 -14.40 -13.73 4.63
C GLY A 181 -13.76 -12.36 4.30
N GLU A 182 -14.34 -11.27 4.83
CA GLU A 182 -13.80 -9.91 4.76
C GLU A 182 -12.58 -9.79 5.67
N THR A 183 -11.52 -9.12 5.21
CA THR A 183 -10.34 -8.88 6.06
C THR A 183 -10.60 -7.72 7.02
N GLY A 184 -9.86 -7.67 8.14
CA GLY A 184 -9.86 -6.52 9.04
C GLY A 184 -9.52 -5.22 8.31
N TYR A 185 -8.66 -5.26 7.29
CA TYR A 185 -8.38 -4.14 6.39
C TYR A 185 -9.62 -3.67 5.63
N ASP A 186 -10.42 -4.59 5.07
CA ASP A 186 -11.64 -4.24 4.34
C ASP A 186 -12.67 -3.60 5.28
N ILE A 187 -12.80 -4.10 6.52
CA ILE A 187 -13.70 -3.59 7.54
C ILE A 187 -13.29 -2.18 7.97
N VAL A 188 -12.01 -1.96 8.31
CA VAL A 188 -11.52 -0.66 8.76
C VAL A 188 -11.49 0.34 7.61
N SER A 189 -11.09 -0.08 6.39
CA SER A 189 -11.13 0.78 5.20
C SER A 189 -12.55 1.22 4.85
N ARG A 190 -13.54 0.34 5.03
CA ARG A 190 -14.96 0.66 4.84
C ARG A 190 -15.43 1.64 5.92
N GLY A 191 -15.10 1.40 7.19
CA GLY A 191 -15.42 2.32 8.29
C GLY A 191 -14.84 3.71 8.11
N LEU A 192 -13.61 3.82 7.59
CA LEU A 192 -12.99 5.12 7.26
C LEU A 192 -13.68 5.82 6.08
N ILE A 193 -14.22 5.07 5.11
CA ILE A 193 -14.95 5.63 3.95
C ILE A 193 -16.37 6.04 4.35
N GLU A 194 -17.02 5.28 5.23
CA GLU A 194 -18.38 5.56 5.71
C GLU A 194 -18.41 6.67 6.78
N GLY A 195 -17.40 6.75 7.65
CA GLY A 195 -17.23 7.82 8.61
C GLY A 195 -17.08 9.21 8.00
N ASP A 196 -16.42 9.30 6.84
CA ASP A 196 -16.32 10.57 6.08
C ASP A 196 -17.66 11.01 5.43
N ARG A 197 -18.64 10.12 5.33
CA ARG A 197 -19.99 10.46 4.79
C ARG A 197 -20.97 10.96 5.86
N LEU A 198 -20.69 10.70 7.12
CA LEU A 198 -21.57 11.11 8.23
C LEU A 198 -21.20 12.49 8.83
N ASN A 199 -20.04 13.04 8.44
CA ASN A 199 -19.54 14.37 8.88
C ASN A 199 -19.45 15.39 7.75
N GLY A 200 -20.20 15.21 6.66
CA GLY A 200 -20.30 16.14 5.52
C GLY A 200 -21.66 16.80 5.41
#